data_c082e6c2cd094153a5e9f2d8a40b651c
#
_entry.id   c082e6c2cd094153a5e9f2d8a40b651c
#
_cell.length_a   1.000
_cell.length_b   1.000
_cell.length_c   1.000
_cell.angle_alpha   90.00
_cell.angle_beta   90.00
_cell.angle_gamma   90.00
#
_symmetry.space_group_name_H-M   'P 1'
#
loop_
_entity.id
_entity.type
_entity.pdbx_description
1 polymer ?
#
loop_
_entity_poly.entity_id
_entity_poly.type
_entity_poly.pdbx_seq_one_letter_code
_entity_poly.pdbx_strand_id
1 'polypeptide(L)'
;MLIQLGREMSNELSSKKRFELITGTLSWLNNTFTKFGMKPIEDLPEAWVCDSYQCVLAKALTTSLEDMYDNISVGYGSITMSKVPSRERVGLYEVQKEYFDVPLEVSDFIKAFDAGQFPEFIAEDSPQSPDSGMAYVELGEDGYPLKEDEV
;
A
#
# COMPACT_ATOMS: atom_id res chain seq x y z
N MET A 1 -23.79 -18.38 -18.40
CA MET A 1 -23.70 -18.94 -17.04
C MET A 1 -22.32 -18.89 -16.47
N LEU A 2 -21.38 -19.53 -17.12
CA LEU A 2 -20.00 -19.45 -16.67
C LEU A 2 -19.46 -18.02 -16.64
N ILE A 3 -19.87 -17.21 -17.57
CA ILE A 3 -19.49 -15.80 -17.64
C ILE A 3 -20.03 -15.05 -16.42
N GLN A 4 -21.25 -15.36 -16.01
CA GLN A 4 -21.85 -14.73 -14.84
C GLN A 4 -21.16 -15.14 -13.55
N LEU A 5 -20.84 -16.42 -13.41
CA LEU A 5 -20.08 -16.93 -12.26
C LEU A 5 -18.70 -16.28 -12.21
N GLY A 6 -18.04 -16.17 -13.34
CA GLY A 6 -16.76 -15.48 -13.42
C GLY A 6 -16.84 -14.04 -13.02
N ARG A 7 -17.94 -13.38 -13.38
CA ARG A 7 -18.18 -11.99 -13.01
C ARG A 7 -18.45 -11.83 -11.51
N GLU A 8 -19.21 -12.73 -10.92
CA GLU A 8 -19.46 -12.71 -9.48
C GLU A 8 -18.18 -12.92 -8.69
N MET A 9 -17.25 -13.69 -9.26
CA MET A 9 -15.95 -13.94 -8.65
C MET A 9 -14.90 -12.91 -9.08
N SER A 10 -15.24 -11.96 -9.94
CA SER A 10 -14.30 -11.00 -10.48
C SER A 10 -13.74 -10.04 -9.43
N ASN A 11 -14.42 -9.91 -8.26
CA ASN A 11 -13.94 -9.10 -7.16
C ASN A 11 -12.83 -9.78 -6.36
N GLU A 12 -12.63 -11.07 -6.59
CA GLU A 12 -11.53 -11.79 -5.96
C GLU A 12 -10.36 -11.89 -6.91
N LEU A 13 -9.19 -11.59 -6.38
CA LEU A 13 -7.97 -11.72 -7.15
C LEU A 13 -7.64 -13.18 -7.39
N SER A 14 -7.21 -13.49 -8.61
CA SER A 14 -6.66 -14.82 -8.90
C SER A 14 -5.37 -15.04 -8.12
N SER A 15 -5.02 -16.32 -7.91
CA SER A 15 -3.76 -16.65 -7.24
C SER A 15 -2.55 -16.06 -7.98
N LYS A 16 -2.58 -16.06 -9.30
CA LYS A 16 -1.52 -15.47 -10.12
C LYS A 16 -1.41 -13.95 -9.88
N LYS A 17 -2.54 -13.25 -9.87
CA LYS A 17 -2.56 -11.80 -9.67
C LYS A 17 -2.12 -11.44 -8.26
N ARG A 18 -2.56 -12.21 -7.26
CA ARG A 18 -2.12 -12.03 -5.87
C ARG A 18 -0.60 -12.15 -5.76
N PHE A 19 -0.05 -13.20 -6.36
CA PHE A 19 1.39 -13.41 -6.37
C PHE A 19 2.14 -12.24 -7.04
N GLU A 20 1.65 -11.78 -8.17
CA GLU A 20 2.25 -10.65 -8.88
C GLU A 20 2.24 -9.36 -8.03
N LEU A 21 1.13 -9.07 -7.37
CA LEU A 21 1.01 -7.88 -6.54
C LEU A 21 1.91 -7.97 -5.30
N ILE A 22 1.96 -9.11 -4.65
CA ILE A 22 2.82 -9.33 -3.48
C ILE A 22 4.29 -9.19 -3.85
N THR A 23 4.71 -9.92 -4.88
CA THR A 23 6.13 -9.91 -5.29
C THR A 23 6.57 -8.57 -5.86
N GLY A 24 5.70 -7.91 -6.62
CA GLY A 24 5.98 -6.60 -7.17
C GLY A 24 6.11 -5.54 -6.07
N THR A 25 5.22 -5.59 -5.09
CA THR A 25 5.25 -4.66 -3.95
C THR A 25 6.50 -4.88 -3.11
N LEU A 26 6.81 -6.14 -2.79
CA LEU A 26 8.01 -6.49 -2.02
C LEU A 26 9.28 -6.06 -2.75
N SER A 27 9.34 -6.30 -4.05
CA SER A 27 10.48 -5.89 -4.88
C SER A 27 10.66 -4.37 -4.88
N TRP A 28 9.57 -3.64 -5.02
CA TRP A 28 9.61 -2.17 -5.00
C TRP A 28 10.08 -1.64 -3.64
N LEU A 29 9.57 -2.21 -2.55
CA LEU A 29 10.00 -1.84 -1.20
C LEU A 29 11.50 -2.10 -1.02
N ASN A 30 11.97 -3.26 -1.41
CA ASN A 30 13.38 -3.62 -1.26
C ASN A 30 14.30 -2.76 -2.10
N ASN A 31 13.86 -2.37 -3.30
CA ASN A 31 14.60 -1.42 -4.12
C ASN A 31 14.67 -0.05 -3.43
N THR A 32 13.59 0.37 -2.81
CA THR A 32 13.53 1.61 -2.04
C THR A 32 14.46 1.54 -0.84
N PHE A 33 14.43 0.45 -0.07
CA PHE A 33 15.32 0.25 1.07
C PHE A 33 16.79 0.29 0.66
N THR A 34 17.13 -0.32 -0.46
CA THR A 34 18.49 -0.30 -0.98
C THR A 34 18.97 1.13 -1.25
N LYS A 35 18.08 1.98 -1.79
CA LYS A 35 18.42 3.39 -2.03
C LYS A 35 18.70 4.16 -0.74
N PHE A 36 18.10 3.76 0.36
CA PHE A 36 18.33 4.35 1.68
C PHE A 36 19.43 3.63 2.47
N GLY A 37 20.10 2.65 1.87
CA GLY A 37 21.14 1.88 2.55
C GLY A 37 20.61 0.89 3.57
N MET A 38 19.32 0.54 3.48
CA MET A 38 18.68 -0.39 4.40
C MET A 38 18.66 -1.80 3.85
N LYS A 39 18.57 -2.77 4.75
CA LYS A 39 18.50 -4.18 4.37
C LYS A 39 17.13 -4.51 3.78
N PRO A 40 17.08 -5.43 2.81
CA PRO A 40 15.79 -5.89 2.29
C PRO A 40 15.02 -6.69 3.34
N ILE A 41 13.71 -6.73 3.18
CA ILE A 41 12.82 -7.56 4.00
C ILE A 41 12.43 -8.80 3.17
N GLU A 42 12.15 -9.89 3.86
CA GLU A 42 11.78 -11.15 3.20
C GLU A 42 10.28 -11.23 2.93
N ASP A 43 9.48 -10.70 3.84
CA ASP A 43 8.03 -10.77 3.78
C ASP A 43 7.40 -9.43 4.07
N LEU A 44 6.20 -9.21 3.51
CA LEU A 44 5.41 -8.05 3.84
C LEU A 44 4.85 -8.21 5.26
N PRO A 45 4.81 -7.12 6.05
CA PRO A 45 4.32 -7.20 7.43
C PRO A 45 2.80 -7.27 7.50
N GLU A 46 2.28 -7.76 8.63
CA GLU A 46 0.88 -7.58 8.94
C GLU A 46 0.61 -6.13 9.30
N ALA A 47 -0.58 -5.64 8.95
CA ALA A 47 -0.88 -4.23 9.04
C ALA A 47 -2.39 -3.97 9.21
N TRP A 48 -2.76 -2.70 9.31
CA TRP A 48 -4.15 -2.28 9.43
C TRP A 48 -4.70 -1.84 8.09
N VAL A 49 -5.94 -2.23 7.79
CA VAL A 49 -6.63 -1.79 6.58
C VAL A 49 -7.13 -0.36 6.74
N CYS A 50 -7.25 0.34 5.62
CA CYS A 50 -7.83 1.68 5.55
C CYS A 50 -7.17 2.70 6.47
N ASP A 51 -5.87 2.57 6.65
CA ASP A 51 -5.09 3.47 7.48
C ASP A 51 -3.79 3.83 6.75
N SER A 52 -3.65 5.10 6.39
CA SER A 52 -2.49 5.57 5.62
C SER A 52 -1.17 5.52 6.41
N TYR A 53 -1.23 5.44 7.72
CA TYR A 53 -0.04 5.37 8.58
C TYR A 53 0.29 3.96 9.04
N GLN A 54 -0.64 3.02 8.89
CA GLN A 54 -0.51 1.67 9.42
C GLN A 54 -0.77 0.57 8.38
N CYS A 55 -0.89 0.92 7.10
CA CYS A 55 -1.03 -0.09 6.05
C CYS A 55 0.29 -0.85 5.84
N VAL A 56 0.27 -1.86 5.01
CA VAL A 56 1.45 -2.72 4.78
C VAL A 56 2.69 -1.92 4.41
N LEU A 57 2.56 -1.00 3.46
CA LEU A 57 3.69 -0.18 3.02
C LEU A 57 4.15 0.78 4.11
N ALA A 58 3.22 1.46 4.76
CA ALA A 58 3.55 2.39 5.83
C ALA A 58 4.25 1.67 6.98
N LYS A 59 3.78 0.47 7.33
CA LYS A 59 4.39 -0.33 8.39
C LYS A 59 5.80 -0.74 8.03
N ALA A 60 6.01 -1.24 6.82
CA ALA A 60 7.33 -1.65 6.35
C ALA A 60 8.30 -0.47 6.30
N LEU A 61 7.87 0.65 5.74
CA LEU A 61 8.71 1.84 5.62
C LEU A 61 9.01 2.45 6.99
N THR A 62 8.02 2.55 7.87
CA THR A 62 8.21 3.10 9.20
C THR A 62 9.20 2.27 10.00
N THR A 63 9.07 0.95 9.97
CA THR A 63 9.98 0.06 10.70
C THR A 63 11.42 0.19 10.21
N SER A 64 11.62 0.25 8.90
CA SER A 64 12.97 0.30 8.32
C SER A 64 13.58 1.69 8.35
N LEU A 65 12.79 2.74 8.31
CA LEU A 65 13.27 4.12 8.19
C LEU A 65 12.95 4.99 9.40
N GLU A 66 12.65 4.37 10.54
CA GLU A 66 12.24 5.11 11.75
C GLU A 66 13.28 6.09 12.26
N ASP A 67 14.56 5.81 12.01
CA ASP A 67 15.65 6.70 12.43
C ASP A 67 15.80 7.91 11.49
N MET A 68 15.21 7.85 10.32
CA MET A 68 15.36 8.88 9.28
C MET A 68 14.13 9.78 9.15
N TYR A 69 12.96 9.26 9.46
CA TYR A 69 11.70 9.99 9.28
C TYR A 69 10.82 9.84 10.52
N ASP A 70 10.15 10.94 10.88
CA ASP A 70 9.24 10.95 12.02
C ASP A 70 7.85 10.44 11.65
N ASN A 71 7.48 10.55 10.40
CA ASN A 71 6.13 10.19 9.96
C ASN A 71 6.12 9.79 8.49
N ILE A 72 5.44 8.68 8.19
CA ILE A 72 5.31 8.18 6.84
C ILE A 72 3.84 7.88 6.58
N SER A 73 3.28 8.52 5.55
CA SER A 73 1.90 8.35 5.15
C SER A 73 1.84 7.78 3.73
N VAL A 74 1.06 6.74 3.54
CA VAL A 74 0.93 6.05 2.26
C VAL A 74 -0.47 6.22 1.71
N GLY A 75 -0.59 6.89 0.57
CA GLY A 75 -1.82 6.97 -0.19
C GLY A 75 -1.79 6.00 -1.37
N TYR A 76 -2.84 6.03 -2.18
CA TYR A 76 -2.92 5.14 -3.34
C TYR A 76 -1.98 5.55 -4.48
N GLY A 77 -1.63 6.81 -4.56
CA GLY A 77 -0.78 7.32 -5.65
C GLY A 77 0.55 7.88 -5.20
N SER A 78 0.73 8.14 -3.91
CA SER A 78 1.94 8.77 -3.41
C SER A 78 2.24 8.41 -1.97
N ILE A 79 3.50 8.52 -1.60
CA ILE A 79 3.98 8.35 -0.23
C ILE A 79 4.58 9.68 0.21
N THR A 80 4.19 10.13 1.40
CA THR A 80 4.73 11.34 2.01
C THR A 80 5.56 10.95 3.22
N MET A 81 6.81 11.35 3.25
CA MET A 81 7.71 11.14 4.38
C MET A 81 8.06 12.48 4.99
N SER A 82 7.91 12.60 6.29
CA SER A 82 8.13 13.85 7.02
C SER A 82 9.23 13.69 8.03
N LYS A 83 10.10 14.70 8.10
CA LYS A 83 11.20 14.74 9.05
C LYS A 83 11.25 16.08 9.72
N VAL A 84 11.35 16.07 11.05
CA VAL A 84 11.56 17.28 11.84
C VAL A 84 13.08 17.49 11.95
N PRO A 85 13.62 18.64 11.51
CA PRO A 85 15.06 18.85 11.47
C PRO A 85 15.77 18.72 12.82
N SER A 86 15.11 19.10 13.93
CA SER A 86 15.66 18.97 15.26
C SER A 86 14.55 18.95 16.29
N ARG A 87 14.54 17.90 17.11
CA ARG A 87 13.57 17.79 18.22
C ARG A 87 13.98 18.63 19.43
N GLU A 88 15.22 19.07 19.48
CA GLU A 88 15.73 19.90 20.57
C GLU A 88 15.39 21.36 20.40
N ARG A 89 14.98 21.78 19.20
CA ARG A 89 14.62 23.16 18.94
C ARG A 89 13.26 23.48 19.51
N VAL A 90 13.24 24.43 20.40
CA VAL A 90 12.00 25.00 20.91
C VAL A 90 11.64 26.18 20.02
N GLY A 91 10.46 26.15 19.39
CA GLY A 91 9.98 27.23 18.54
C GLY A 91 9.58 26.74 17.15
N LEU A 92 9.51 27.67 16.20
CA LEU A 92 9.11 27.37 14.85
C LEU A 92 10.24 26.66 14.11
N TYR A 93 9.93 25.51 13.51
CA TYR A 93 10.83 24.75 12.66
C TYR A 93 10.06 24.30 11.42
N GLU A 94 10.77 24.16 10.33
CA GLU A 94 10.17 23.64 9.09
C GLU A 94 10.22 22.13 9.10
N VAL A 95 9.08 21.52 8.78
CA VAL A 95 9.01 20.08 8.56
C VAL A 95 9.46 19.83 7.12
N GLN A 96 10.50 19.02 6.97
CA GLN A 96 10.94 18.59 5.66
C GLN A 96 10.06 17.44 5.19
N LYS A 97 9.48 17.60 4.01
CA LYS A 97 8.63 16.57 3.42
C LYS A 97 9.22 16.09 2.11
N GLU A 98 9.22 14.79 1.94
CA GLU A 98 9.61 14.15 0.70
C GLU A 98 8.42 13.38 0.16
N TYR A 99 8.24 13.40 -1.15
CA TYR A 99 7.13 12.77 -1.83
C TYR A 99 7.66 11.76 -2.82
N PHE A 100 7.05 10.58 -2.84
CA PHE A 100 7.41 9.53 -3.77
C PHE A 100 6.16 9.04 -4.48
N ASP A 101 6.26 8.83 -5.78
CA ASP A 101 5.17 8.24 -6.53
C ASP A 101 5.09 6.75 -6.26
N VAL A 102 3.88 6.24 -6.13
CA VAL A 102 3.62 4.82 -5.97
C VAL A 102 3.37 4.22 -7.35
N PRO A 103 4.15 3.22 -7.79
CA PRO A 103 3.88 2.55 -9.05
C PRO A 103 2.48 1.94 -9.07
N LEU A 104 1.89 1.82 -10.25
CA LEU A 104 0.53 1.32 -10.41
C LEU A 104 0.33 -0.04 -9.74
N GLU A 105 1.28 -0.96 -9.91
CA GLU A 105 1.21 -2.29 -9.31
C GLU A 105 1.14 -2.23 -7.79
N VAL A 106 1.93 -1.35 -7.19
CA VAL A 106 1.94 -1.16 -5.73
C VAL A 106 0.65 -0.49 -5.28
N SER A 107 0.16 0.49 -6.03
CA SER A 107 -1.13 1.12 -5.78
C SER A 107 -2.27 0.10 -5.81
N ASP A 108 -2.25 -0.81 -6.77
CA ASP A 108 -3.23 -1.90 -6.86
C ASP A 108 -3.17 -2.81 -5.65
N PHE A 109 -1.97 -3.12 -5.16
CA PHE A 109 -1.82 -3.90 -3.94
C PHE A 109 -2.48 -3.19 -2.75
N ILE A 110 -2.21 -1.90 -2.58
CA ILE A 110 -2.77 -1.12 -1.45
C ILE A 110 -4.30 -1.13 -1.50
N LYS A 111 -4.87 -0.89 -2.67
CA LYS A 111 -6.32 -0.90 -2.85
C LYS A 111 -6.92 -2.25 -2.55
N ALA A 112 -6.29 -3.31 -3.04
CA ALA A 112 -6.75 -4.67 -2.81
C ALA A 112 -6.63 -5.05 -1.33
N PHE A 113 -5.57 -4.63 -0.66
CA PHE A 113 -5.39 -4.84 0.77
C PHE A 113 -6.51 -4.18 1.57
N ASP A 114 -6.81 -2.92 1.28
CA ASP A 114 -7.87 -2.18 1.96
C ASP A 114 -9.25 -2.78 1.70
N ALA A 115 -9.42 -3.45 0.58
CA ALA A 115 -10.66 -4.15 0.23
C ALA A 115 -10.74 -5.56 0.84
N GLY A 116 -9.74 -5.98 1.60
CA GLY A 116 -9.74 -7.28 2.26
C GLY A 116 -9.28 -8.45 1.40
N GLN A 117 -8.67 -8.18 0.25
CA GLN A 117 -8.21 -9.21 -0.67
C GLN A 117 -6.95 -9.93 -0.20
N PHE A 118 -6.28 -9.40 0.82
CA PHE A 118 -5.08 -10.00 1.41
C PHE A 118 -5.27 -10.19 2.91
N PRO A 119 -6.21 -11.07 3.32
CA PRO A 119 -6.50 -11.27 4.74
C PRO A 119 -5.29 -11.75 5.54
N GLU A 120 -4.35 -12.44 4.92
CA GLU A 120 -3.12 -12.90 5.56
C GLU A 120 -2.23 -11.76 6.05
N PHE A 121 -2.40 -10.56 5.51
CA PHE A 121 -1.63 -9.39 5.94
C PHE A 121 -2.41 -8.44 6.85
N ILE A 122 -3.68 -8.78 7.17
CA ILE A 122 -4.47 -7.95 8.06
C ILE A 122 -4.19 -8.38 9.51
N ALA A 123 -3.66 -7.44 10.31
CA ALA A 123 -3.40 -7.73 11.73
C ALA A 123 -4.71 -7.88 12.50
N GLU A 124 -4.71 -8.75 13.51
CA GLU A 124 -5.90 -9.01 14.32
C GLU A 124 -6.42 -7.76 15.03
N ASP A 125 -5.51 -6.85 15.39
CA ASP A 125 -5.86 -5.62 16.09
C ASP A 125 -6.23 -4.46 15.17
N SER A 126 -6.38 -4.72 13.86
CA SER A 126 -6.82 -3.69 12.94
C SER A 126 -8.17 -3.12 13.37
N PRO A 127 -8.24 -1.81 13.70
CA PRO A 127 -9.47 -1.24 14.27
C PRO A 127 -10.58 -1.06 13.25
N GLN A 128 -10.23 -1.04 11.96
CA GLN A 128 -11.20 -0.86 10.88
C GLN A 128 -11.39 -2.17 10.15
N SER A 129 -12.62 -2.39 9.70
CA SER A 129 -12.91 -3.51 8.82
C SER A 129 -12.49 -3.17 7.40
N PRO A 130 -12.17 -4.18 6.57
CA PRO A 130 -11.93 -3.93 5.16
C PRO A 130 -13.08 -3.16 4.54
N ASP A 131 -12.75 -2.22 3.66
CA ASP A 131 -13.76 -1.35 3.05
C ASP A 131 -14.45 -2.08 1.90
N SER A 132 -15.61 -2.65 2.19
CA SER A 132 -16.40 -3.37 1.20
C SER A 132 -16.97 -2.45 0.12
N GLY A 133 -17.05 -1.13 0.40
CA GLY A 133 -17.47 -0.15 -0.58
C GLY A 133 -16.39 0.20 -1.59
N MET A 134 -15.13 -0.11 -1.26
CA MET A 134 -13.99 0.08 -2.15
C MET A 134 -13.61 -1.25 -2.80
N ALA A 135 -14.51 -1.80 -3.59
CA ALA A 135 -14.18 -3.02 -4.32
C ALA A 135 -12.91 -2.77 -5.14
N TYR A 136 -12.03 -3.76 -5.16
CA TYR A 136 -10.84 -3.69 -6.00
C TYR A 136 -11.27 -3.53 -7.45
N VAL A 137 -10.75 -2.52 -8.10
CA VAL A 137 -11.03 -2.26 -9.51
C VAL A 137 -9.70 -2.24 -10.25
N GLU A 138 -9.54 -3.14 -11.21
CA GLU A 138 -8.36 -3.15 -12.05
C GLU A 138 -8.38 -1.93 -12.96
N LEU A 139 -7.29 -1.18 -12.97
CA LEU A 139 -7.16 0.01 -13.79
C LEU A 139 -6.75 -0.36 -15.20
N GLY A 140 -7.31 0.34 -16.18
CA GLY A 140 -6.87 0.26 -17.55
C GLY A 140 -5.55 1.00 -17.75
N GLU A 141 -5.05 0.96 -18.98
CA GLU A 141 -3.78 1.62 -19.33
C GLU A 141 -3.83 3.13 -19.13
N ASP A 142 -5.01 3.72 -19.20
CA ASP A 142 -5.22 5.15 -19.00
C ASP A 142 -5.28 5.53 -17.51
N GLY A 143 -5.17 4.57 -16.59
CA GLY A 143 -5.26 4.82 -15.16
C GLY A 143 -6.66 4.93 -14.62
N TYR A 144 -7.69 4.69 -15.44
CA TYR A 144 -9.08 4.72 -15.00
C TYR A 144 -9.62 3.31 -14.85
N PRO A 145 -10.61 3.12 -13.96
CA PRO A 145 -11.22 1.81 -13.79
C PRO A 145 -11.79 1.28 -15.10
N LEU A 146 -11.63 -0.01 -15.30
CA LEU A 146 -12.28 -0.68 -16.42
C LEU A 146 -13.79 -0.63 -16.20
N LYS A 147 -14.53 -0.27 -17.23
CA LYS A 147 -15.97 -0.14 -17.13
C LYS A 147 -16.65 -1.47 -17.33
N GLU A 148 -17.10 -2.06 -16.26
CA GLU A 148 -17.80 -3.34 -16.32
C GLU A 148 -19.21 -3.19 -16.85
N ASP A 149 -19.82 -2.04 -16.62
CA ASP A 149 -21.20 -1.79 -17.01
C ASP A 149 -21.38 -1.65 -18.52
N GLU A 150 -20.32 -1.65 -19.27
CA GLU A 150 -20.39 -1.65 -20.73
C GLU A 150 -20.56 -3.06 -21.30
N VAL A 151 -20.72 -3.99 -20.43
CA VAL A 151 -20.91 -5.39 -20.81
C VAL A 151 -22.37 -5.71 -21.02
#